data_ecca5c171946912062b1a3f549895bd5
#
_entry.id   ecca5c171946912062b1a3f549895bd5
#
_cell.length_a   1.000
_cell.length_b   1.000
_cell.length_c   1.000
_cell.angle_alpha   90.00
_cell.angle_beta   90.00
_cell.angle_gamma   90.00
#
_symmetry.space_group_name_H-M   'P 1'
#
loop_
_entity.id
_entity.type
_entity.pdbx_description
1 polymer ?
#
loop_
_entity_poly.entity_id
_entity_poly.type
_entity_poly.pdbx_seq_one_letter_code
_entity_poly.pdbx_strand_id
1 'polypeptide(L)'
;MEATSPETPACSPNILLILCDDMGFSDIGCFGGEIATPHLDRLAADGVRMSSVYNSARCCPSRASLLTGLHPHQAGVGHMIQSLPHPGYQGYLREDTATLAEVLGQAGYFTGYSGKWHLD
;
A
#
# COMPACT_ATOMS: atom_id res chain seq x y z
N MET A 1 -16.60 44.06 0.42
CA MET A 1 -15.48 43.13 0.67
C MET A 1 -15.93 42.26 1.84
N GLU A 2 -16.50 41.10 1.52
CA GLU A 2 -16.84 40.11 2.52
C GLU A 2 -15.57 39.36 2.95
N ALA A 3 -15.27 39.45 4.24
CA ALA A 3 -14.16 38.68 4.82
C ALA A 3 -14.61 37.22 4.87
N THR A 4 -14.04 36.39 4.00
CA THR A 4 -14.16 34.93 4.11
C THR A 4 -13.52 34.49 5.41
N SER A 5 -14.32 33.93 6.30
CA SER A 5 -13.85 33.27 7.54
C SER A 5 -12.85 32.18 7.13
N PRO A 6 -11.73 32.04 7.86
CA PRO A 6 -10.80 30.95 7.58
C PRO A 6 -11.55 29.62 7.82
N GLU A 7 -11.66 28.81 6.77
CA GLU A 7 -12.17 27.44 6.91
C GLU A 7 -11.28 26.70 7.92
N THR A 8 -11.91 26.15 8.94
CA THR A 8 -11.23 25.25 9.89
C THR A 8 -10.66 24.09 9.06
N PRO A 9 -9.36 23.79 9.12
CA PRO A 9 -8.80 22.70 8.33
C PRO A 9 -9.56 21.43 8.68
N ALA A 10 -10.10 20.77 7.66
CA ALA A 10 -10.75 19.48 7.83
C ALA A 10 -9.78 18.54 8.55
N CYS A 11 -10.23 17.91 9.63
CA CYS A 11 -9.40 16.98 10.39
C CYS A 11 -9.02 15.83 9.46
N SER A 12 -7.75 15.75 9.11
CA SER A 12 -7.25 14.68 8.25
C SER A 12 -7.38 13.32 8.97
N PRO A 13 -7.98 12.30 8.35
CA PRO A 13 -8.18 11.00 9.00
C PRO A 13 -6.85 10.28 9.22
N ASN A 14 -6.76 9.48 10.27
CA ASN A 14 -5.66 8.53 10.41
C ASN A 14 -5.76 7.44 9.34
N ILE A 15 -4.61 7.03 8.80
CA ILE A 15 -4.52 6.00 7.76
C ILE A 15 -3.71 4.83 8.32
N LEU A 16 -4.32 3.65 8.36
CA LEU A 16 -3.65 2.41 8.73
C LEU A 16 -3.67 1.46 7.54
N LEU A 17 -2.50 1.20 6.95
CA LEU A 17 -2.33 0.24 5.88
C LEU A 17 -1.78 -1.07 6.45
N ILE A 18 -2.54 -2.16 6.33
CA ILE A 18 -2.12 -3.51 6.75
C ILE A 18 -1.94 -4.36 5.50
N LEU A 19 -0.70 -4.79 5.26
CA LEU A 19 -0.36 -5.66 4.14
C LEU A 19 0.05 -7.04 4.67
N CYS A 20 -0.81 -8.03 4.44
CA CYS A 20 -0.52 -9.42 4.74
C CYS A 20 0.38 -10.02 3.67
N ASP A 21 1.41 -10.77 4.10
CA ASP A 21 2.33 -11.45 3.21
C ASP A 21 1.85 -12.90 2.98
N ASP A 22 1.87 -13.34 1.74
CA ASP A 22 1.47 -14.68 1.31
C ASP A 22 0.05 -15.12 1.74
N MET A 23 -0.87 -14.17 1.92
CA MET A 23 -2.27 -14.46 2.21
C MET A 23 -3.07 -14.58 0.90
N GLY A 24 -3.77 -15.68 0.71
CA GLY A 24 -4.66 -15.89 -0.42
C GLY A 24 -6.03 -15.21 -0.22
N PHE A 25 -6.74 -14.99 -1.33
CA PHE A 25 -8.07 -14.37 -1.33
C PHE A 25 -9.06 -15.10 -0.41
N SER A 26 -9.05 -16.42 -0.41
CA SER A 26 -9.98 -17.25 0.36
C SER A 26 -9.46 -17.66 1.75
N ASP A 27 -8.39 -17.07 2.26
CA ASP A 27 -7.83 -17.43 3.57
C ASP A 27 -8.58 -16.76 4.74
N ILE A 28 -9.26 -15.65 4.49
CA ILE A 28 -10.04 -14.94 5.51
C ILE A 28 -11.52 -15.27 5.43
N GLY A 29 -12.19 -15.29 6.58
CA GLY A 29 -13.56 -15.75 6.72
C GLY A 29 -14.57 -15.00 5.85
N CYS A 30 -14.44 -13.68 5.71
CA CYS A 30 -15.35 -12.87 4.89
C CYS A 30 -15.36 -13.21 3.39
N PHE A 31 -14.39 -13.98 2.91
CA PHE A 31 -14.33 -14.53 1.56
C PHE A 31 -14.50 -16.07 1.51
N GLY A 32 -14.93 -16.69 2.62
CA GLY A 32 -15.19 -18.11 2.71
C GLY A 32 -14.02 -18.95 3.21
N GLY A 33 -13.02 -18.32 3.84
CA GLY A 33 -11.90 -19.02 4.46
C GLY A 33 -12.31 -19.93 5.62
N GLU A 34 -11.57 -21.00 5.83
CA GLU A 34 -11.78 -21.95 6.93
C GLU A 34 -11.25 -21.42 8.26
N ILE A 35 -10.35 -20.45 8.22
CA ILE A 35 -9.74 -19.85 9.41
C ILE A 35 -10.70 -18.81 9.98
N ALA A 36 -10.94 -18.87 11.29
CA ALA A 36 -11.73 -17.88 11.98
C ALA A 36 -10.98 -16.54 12.06
N THR A 37 -11.50 -15.52 11.38
CA THR A 37 -10.93 -14.17 11.33
C THR A 37 -11.93 -13.09 11.79
N PRO A 38 -12.47 -13.19 13.03
CA PRO A 38 -13.65 -12.41 13.44
C PRO A 38 -13.45 -10.90 13.39
N HIS A 39 -12.23 -10.41 13.61
CA HIS A 39 -11.94 -8.98 13.55
C HIS A 39 -11.85 -8.47 12.11
N LEU A 40 -11.27 -9.24 11.18
CA LEU A 40 -11.25 -8.92 9.75
C LEU A 40 -12.64 -9.04 9.14
N ASP A 41 -13.41 -10.05 9.55
CA ASP A 41 -14.78 -10.25 9.09
C ASP A 41 -15.68 -9.09 9.53
N ARG A 42 -15.50 -8.60 10.75
CA ARG A 42 -16.21 -7.41 11.24
C ARG A 42 -15.81 -6.15 10.46
N LEU A 43 -14.51 -5.94 10.23
CA LEU A 43 -14.03 -4.83 9.42
C LEU A 43 -14.62 -4.88 8.01
N ALA A 44 -14.71 -6.07 7.42
CA ALA A 44 -15.31 -6.29 6.11
C ALA A 44 -16.83 -6.06 6.08
N ALA A 45 -17.52 -6.31 7.20
CA ALA A 45 -18.97 -6.07 7.33
C ALA A 45 -19.29 -4.59 7.50
N ASP A 46 -18.43 -3.85 8.20
CA ASP A 46 -18.62 -2.42 8.49
C ASP A 46 -18.03 -1.51 7.40
N GLY A 47 -17.21 -2.07 6.49
CA GLY A 47 -16.47 -1.33 5.47
C GLY A 47 -16.80 -1.74 4.04
N VAL A 48 -15.86 -1.50 3.14
CA VAL A 48 -15.94 -1.86 1.73
C VAL A 48 -15.11 -3.11 1.45
N ARG A 49 -15.74 -4.14 0.90
CA ARG A 49 -15.11 -5.37 0.44
C ARG A 49 -14.95 -5.34 -1.09
N MET A 50 -13.73 -5.46 -1.56
CA MET A 50 -13.44 -5.53 -2.98
C MET A 50 -13.14 -6.97 -3.39
N SER A 51 -13.87 -7.51 -4.35
CA SER A 51 -13.72 -8.89 -4.80
C SER A 51 -12.80 -9.07 -6.02
N SER A 52 -12.43 -7.98 -6.68
CA SER A 52 -11.67 -8.00 -7.95
C SER A 52 -10.50 -7.03 -7.88
N VAL A 53 -9.64 -7.18 -6.88
CA VAL A 53 -8.39 -6.43 -6.75
C VAL A 53 -7.22 -7.33 -7.09
N TYR A 54 -6.40 -6.88 -8.01
CA TYR A 54 -5.22 -7.61 -8.47
C TYR A 54 -3.94 -6.93 -8.00
N ASN A 55 -2.97 -7.74 -7.65
CA ASN A 55 -1.62 -7.30 -7.31
C ASN A 55 -0.61 -7.84 -8.35
N SER A 56 0.67 -7.65 -8.13
CA SER A 56 1.73 -8.13 -9.03
C SER A 56 2.18 -9.57 -8.74
N ALA A 57 1.41 -10.33 -7.98
CA ALA A 57 1.58 -11.74 -7.63
C ALA A 57 2.94 -12.13 -6.96
N ARG A 58 3.75 -11.14 -6.59
CA ARG A 58 5.02 -11.31 -5.87
C ARG A 58 5.20 -10.21 -4.84
N CYS A 59 5.94 -10.50 -3.77
CA CYS A 59 6.09 -9.57 -2.64
C CYS A 59 6.73 -8.23 -3.03
N CYS A 60 7.93 -8.20 -3.63
CA CYS A 60 8.60 -6.95 -3.99
C CYS A 60 7.81 -6.12 -5.01
N PRO A 61 7.38 -6.65 -6.16
CA PRO A 61 6.59 -5.89 -7.13
C PRO A 61 5.27 -5.35 -6.57
N SER A 62 4.56 -6.16 -5.78
CA SER A 62 3.29 -5.72 -5.18
C SER A 62 3.51 -4.60 -4.15
N ARG A 63 4.57 -4.71 -3.32
CA ARG A 63 4.94 -3.67 -2.36
C ARG A 63 5.36 -2.38 -3.05
N ALA A 64 6.18 -2.48 -4.11
CA ALA A 64 6.57 -1.33 -4.92
C ALA A 64 5.34 -0.60 -5.48
N SER A 65 4.43 -1.33 -6.12
CA SER A 65 3.21 -0.73 -6.67
C SER A 65 2.32 -0.11 -5.60
N LEU A 66 2.10 -0.80 -4.49
CA LEU A 66 1.24 -0.31 -3.41
C LEU A 66 1.80 0.97 -2.77
N LEU A 67 3.09 1.01 -2.53
CA LEU A 67 3.73 2.13 -1.81
C LEU A 67 4.04 3.33 -2.69
N THR A 68 4.06 3.17 -4.03
CA THR A 68 4.42 4.25 -4.96
C THR A 68 3.28 4.66 -5.88
N GLY A 69 2.25 3.83 -6.03
CA GLY A 69 1.19 4.03 -7.02
C GLY A 69 1.63 3.79 -8.46
N LEU A 70 2.84 3.29 -8.70
CA LEU A 70 3.39 3.03 -10.03
C LEU A 70 3.31 1.54 -10.37
N HIS A 71 3.40 1.21 -11.66
CA HIS A 71 3.71 -0.16 -12.08
C HIS A 71 5.10 -0.56 -11.53
N PRO A 72 5.29 -1.83 -11.09
CA PRO A 72 6.55 -2.23 -10.45
C PRO A 72 7.77 -2.03 -11.34
N HIS A 73 7.63 -2.18 -12.66
CA HIS A 73 8.70 -1.91 -13.63
C HIS A 73 9.05 -0.42 -13.72
N GLN A 74 8.08 0.48 -13.54
CA GLN A 74 8.31 1.92 -13.48
C GLN A 74 9.04 2.31 -12.19
N ALA A 75 8.70 1.64 -11.09
CA ALA A 75 9.36 1.84 -9.81
C ALA A 75 10.77 1.18 -9.72
N GLY A 76 11.17 0.39 -10.73
CA GLY A 76 12.46 -0.31 -10.76
C GLY A 76 12.44 -1.72 -10.16
N VAL A 77 11.31 -2.20 -9.66
CA VAL A 77 11.15 -3.47 -8.93
C VAL A 77 10.20 -4.41 -9.67
N GLY A 78 10.41 -4.60 -10.97
CA GLY A 78 9.57 -5.48 -11.81
C GLY A 78 9.74 -6.98 -11.51
N HIS A 79 10.75 -7.37 -10.74
CA HIS A 79 11.00 -8.72 -10.26
C HIS A 79 11.20 -8.72 -8.73
N MET A 80 12.17 -9.43 -8.23
CA MET A 80 12.58 -9.39 -6.81
C MET A 80 13.70 -8.35 -6.61
N ILE A 81 14.42 -8.42 -5.52
CA ILE A 81 15.54 -7.53 -5.18
C ILE A 81 16.82 -7.77 -6.00
N GLN A 82 16.78 -8.64 -6.99
CA GLN A 82 17.91 -8.92 -7.86
C GLN A 82 18.03 -7.84 -8.93
N SER A 83 19.22 -7.25 -9.06
CA SER A 83 19.52 -6.32 -10.12
C SER A 83 19.77 -7.09 -11.44
N LEU A 84 18.95 -6.81 -12.42
CA LEU A 84 19.09 -7.33 -13.79
C LEU A 84 19.44 -6.16 -14.73
N PRO A 85 20.00 -6.41 -15.93
CA PRO A 85 20.50 -5.36 -16.83
C PRO A 85 19.38 -4.60 -17.56
N HIS A 86 18.37 -4.14 -16.83
CA HIS A 86 17.27 -3.34 -17.35
C HIS A 86 16.71 -2.42 -16.25
N PRO A 87 16.42 -1.13 -16.53
CA PRO A 87 15.95 -0.18 -15.51
C PRO A 87 14.70 -0.61 -14.73
N GLY A 88 13.78 -1.34 -15.37
CA GLY A 88 12.58 -1.88 -14.72
C GLY A 88 12.84 -3.03 -13.75
N TYR A 89 14.07 -3.55 -13.68
CA TYR A 89 14.48 -4.71 -12.88
C TYR A 89 15.75 -4.43 -12.07
N GLN A 90 15.92 -3.21 -11.60
CA GLN A 90 17.11 -2.86 -10.81
C GLN A 90 17.08 -3.45 -9.39
N GLY A 91 15.90 -3.91 -8.90
CA GLY A 91 15.76 -4.63 -7.65
C GLY A 91 15.58 -3.74 -6.41
N TYR A 92 15.57 -2.44 -6.56
CA TYR A 92 15.32 -1.43 -5.54
C TYR A 92 14.49 -0.29 -6.13
N LEU A 93 13.89 0.53 -5.28
CA LEU A 93 13.10 1.67 -5.74
C LEU A 93 14.02 2.71 -6.42
N ARG A 94 13.55 3.26 -7.51
CA ARG A 94 14.25 4.36 -8.19
C ARG A 94 14.28 5.59 -7.30
N GLU A 95 15.37 6.33 -7.34
CA GLU A 95 15.55 7.56 -6.56
C GLU A 95 14.53 8.67 -6.91
N ASP A 96 14.01 8.65 -8.13
CA ASP A 96 13.00 9.58 -8.63
C ASP A 96 11.55 9.13 -8.33
N THR A 97 11.36 8.11 -7.49
CA THR A 97 10.07 7.54 -7.13
C THR A 97 9.66 7.96 -5.72
N ALA A 98 8.61 8.76 -5.60
CA ALA A 98 8.05 9.11 -4.31
C ALA A 98 7.21 7.96 -3.73
N THR A 99 7.36 7.71 -2.45
CA THR A 99 6.53 6.75 -1.71
C THR A 99 5.30 7.42 -1.12
N LEU A 100 4.28 6.61 -0.82
CA LEU A 100 3.09 7.05 -0.08
C LEU A 100 3.45 7.78 1.23
N ALA A 101 4.48 7.30 1.94
CA ALA A 101 4.94 7.90 3.18
C ALA A 101 5.52 9.31 2.97
N GLU A 102 6.30 9.51 1.92
CA GLU A 102 6.85 10.83 1.58
C GLU A 102 5.76 11.81 1.16
N VAL A 103 4.81 11.36 0.33
CA VAL A 103 3.67 12.19 -0.10
C VAL A 103 2.81 12.61 1.09
N LEU A 104 2.47 11.68 1.97
CA LEU A 104 1.69 11.97 3.18
C LEU A 104 2.47 12.81 4.18
N GLY A 105 3.79 12.61 4.31
CA GLY A 105 4.65 13.44 5.13
C GLY A 105 4.65 14.91 4.70
N GLN A 106 4.67 15.17 3.39
CA GLN A 106 4.54 16.52 2.86
C GLN A 106 3.16 17.15 3.15
N ALA A 107 2.13 16.32 3.28
CA ALA A 107 0.79 16.76 3.69
C ALA A 107 0.63 16.90 5.23
N GLY A 108 1.71 16.78 5.99
CA GLY A 108 1.72 16.96 7.45
C GLY A 108 1.38 15.72 8.27
N TYR A 109 1.29 14.55 7.66
CA TYR A 109 1.12 13.30 8.39
C TYR A 109 2.41 12.85 9.06
N PHE A 110 2.29 12.35 10.28
CA PHE A 110 3.34 11.49 10.85
C PHE A 110 3.26 10.12 10.15
N THR A 111 4.35 9.69 9.55
CA THR A 111 4.41 8.40 8.85
C THR A 111 5.30 7.42 9.61
N GLY A 112 4.83 6.20 9.78
CA GLY A 112 5.55 5.14 10.46
C GLY A 112 5.42 3.82 9.69
N TYR A 113 6.41 2.96 9.83
CA TYR A 113 6.45 1.66 9.21
C TYR A 113 6.92 0.59 10.20
N SER A 114 6.31 -0.58 10.13
CA SER A 114 6.74 -1.75 10.91
C SER A 114 6.49 -3.02 10.10
N GLY A 115 7.48 -3.90 10.03
CA GLY A 115 7.39 -5.18 9.34
C GLY A 115 8.30 -5.29 8.11
N LYS A 116 7.88 -6.14 7.17
CA LYS A 116 8.68 -6.50 5.98
C LYS A 116 8.66 -5.37 4.93
N TRP A 117 9.83 -4.77 4.67
CA TRP A 117 10.01 -3.75 3.62
C TRP A 117 10.19 -4.40 2.24
N HIS A 118 11.27 -5.10 2.03
CA HIS A 118 11.59 -5.89 0.84
C HIS A 118 11.62 -5.09 -0.48
N LEU A 119 12.16 -3.87 -0.44
CA LEU A 119 12.29 -2.96 -1.59
C LEU A 119 13.68 -2.31 -1.67
N ASP A 120 14.67 -2.94 -1.11
CA ASP A 120 16.06 -2.45 -1.05
C ASP A 120 16.68 -2.37 -2.45
#